data_f1e7f03e11acd66e67851375a13af8e5
#
_entry.id   f1e7f03e11acd66e67851375a13af8e5
#
_cell.length_a   1.000
_cell.length_b   1.000
_cell.length_c   1.000
_cell.angle_alpha   90.00
_cell.angle_beta   90.00
_cell.angle_gamma   90.00
#
_symmetry.space_group_name_H-M   'P 1'
#
loop_
_entity.id
_entity.type
_entity.pdbx_description
1 polymer ?
#
loop_
_entity_poly.entity_id
_entity_poly.type
_entity_poly.pdbx_seq_one_letter_code
_entity_poly.pdbx_strand_id
1 'polypeptide(L)'
;MKLQVLVACEYSGRVRDAFAKRGWEAWSCDLLPSETEGNHYQGPVEEIVCEDWNLMICHPPCTHLAVSGARHFAAKIASGEQQAALDFVRYLLDAPIEHIALENPVSIISTKIRKASQYIQPYEHGHGETKKTGLWLKNLPLLVPSNPVEGREAKVHKMPPGPDRWKNRSRTYEGIAQAMADQWGAYLEELYGV
;
A
#
# COMPACT_ATOMS: atom_id res chain seq x y z
N MET A 1 22.12 10.05 9.47
CA MET A 1 21.00 9.45 10.26
C MET A 1 20.30 8.45 9.37
N LYS A 2 19.92 7.27 9.85
CA LYS A 2 19.24 6.27 9.02
C LYS A 2 17.77 6.63 8.93
N LEU A 3 17.21 6.74 7.71
CA LEU A 3 15.80 7.02 7.52
C LEU A 3 14.95 5.80 7.89
N GLN A 4 13.76 6.06 8.44
CA GLN A 4 12.84 5.04 8.94
C GLN A 4 11.56 5.01 8.09
N VAL A 5 11.11 3.82 7.71
CA VAL A 5 9.85 3.61 7.00
C VAL A 5 8.96 2.61 7.71
N LEU A 6 7.69 3.00 7.89
CA LEU A 6 6.62 2.12 8.31
C LEU A 6 5.82 1.66 7.10
N VAL A 7 5.72 0.35 6.89
CA VAL A 7 4.81 -0.25 5.92
C VAL A 7 3.61 -0.83 6.66
N ALA A 8 2.55 -0.04 6.76
CA ALA A 8 1.36 -0.38 7.52
C ALA A 8 0.39 -1.26 6.73
N CYS A 9 -0.24 -2.22 7.40
CA CYS A 9 -1.11 -3.24 6.84
C CYS A 9 -0.40 -4.09 5.77
N GLU A 10 0.85 -4.46 6.06
CA GLU A 10 1.67 -5.34 5.22
C GLU A 10 2.22 -6.51 6.02
N TYR A 11 1.71 -7.70 5.77
CA TYR A 11 2.29 -8.95 6.30
C TYR A 11 3.28 -9.61 5.33
N SER A 12 3.26 -9.24 4.04
CA SER A 12 4.08 -9.89 3.01
C SER A 12 5.58 -9.55 3.09
N GLY A 13 5.92 -8.42 3.69
CA GLY A 13 7.29 -7.90 3.80
C GLY A 13 7.87 -7.33 2.50
N ARG A 14 7.16 -7.37 1.37
CA ARG A 14 7.72 -7.00 0.06
C ARG A 14 8.18 -5.55 -0.03
N VAL A 15 7.34 -4.62 0.43
CA VAL A 15 7.69 -3.19 0.41
C VAL A 15 8.74 -2.91 1.48
N ARG A 16 8.56 -3.44 2.70
CA ARG A 16 9.56 -3.36 3.77
C ARG A 16 10.93 -3.82 3.29
N ASP A 17 11.02 -5.01 2.67
CA ASP A 17 12.28 -5.61 2.26
C ASP A 17 12.95 -4.81 1.13
N ALA A 18 12.17 -4.17 0.23
CA ALA A 18 12.70 -3.29 -0.79
C ALA A 18 13.39 -2.06 -0.18
N PHE A 19 12.80 -1.42 0.83
CA PHE A 19 13.43 -0.31 1.57
C PHE A 19 14.61 -0.78 2.43
N ALA A 20 14.52 -1.95 3.06
CA ALA A 20 15.63 -2.51 3.84
C ALA A 20 16.87 -2.78 2.97
N LYS A 21 16.69 -3.31 1.75
CA LYS A 21 17.76 -3.50 0.76
C LYS A 21 18.42 -2.19 0.35
N ARG A 22 17.67 -1.08 0.34
CA ARG A 22 18.20 0.26 0.09
C ARG A 22 18.96 0.84 1.28
N GLY A 23 18.93 0.20 2.43
CA GLY A 23 19.64 0.63 3.63
C GLY A 23 18.79 1.37 4.67
N TRP A 24 17.48 1.53 4.43
CA TRP A 24 16.55 2.13 5.40
C TRP A 24 16.33 1.23 6.61
N GLU A 25 15.95 1.82 7.72
CA GLU A 25 15.35 1.09 8.83
C GLU A 25 13.87 0.88 8.51
N ALA A 26 13.56 -0.29 7.96
CA ALA A 26 12.24 -0.59 7.43
C ALA A 26 11.48 -1.55 8.37
N TRP A 27 10.27 -1.16 8.73
CA TRP A 27 9.34 -1.93 9.54
C TRP A 27 8.05 -2.19 8.78
N SER A 28 7.52 -3.40 8.85
CA SER A 28 6.15 -3.69 8.47
C SER A 28 5.26 -3.85 9.71
N CYS A 29 3.97 -3.59 9.56
CA CYS A 29 2.97 -3.76 10.61
C CYS A 29 1.73 -4.41 10.03
N ASP A 30 1.24 -5.48 10.67
CA ASP A 30 -0.02 -6.15 10.33
C ASP A 30 -0.53 -6.95 11.53
N LEU A 31 -1.81 -7.27 11.56
CA LEU A 31 -2.39 -8.19 12.54
C LEU A 31 -1.91 -9.64 12.33
N LEU A 32 -1.48 -9.96 11.11
CA LEU A 32 -0.90 -11.25 10.75
C LEU A 32 0.62 -11.25 10.97
N PRO A 33 1.23 -12.42 11.21
CA PRO A 33 2.68 -12.55 11.22
C PRO A 33 3.27 -12.29 9.83
N SER A 34 4.50 -11.79 9.80
CA SER A 34 5.23 -11.57 8.54
C SER A 34 5.50 -12.87 7.78
N GLU A 35 5.43 -12.83 6.44
CA GLU A 35 5.80 -13.96 5.56
C GLU A 35 7.32 -14.06 5.35
N THR A 36 8.08 -13.01 5.62
CA THR A 36 9.53 -12.95 5.45
C THR A 36 10.22 -12.46 6.73
N GLU A 37 11.49 -12.78 6.89
CA GLU A 37 12.32 -12.26 7.98
C GLU A 37 12.50 -10.75 7.86
N GLY A 38 12.61 -10.05 8.98
CA GLY A 38 12.81 -8.60 9.04
C GLY A 38 12.00 -7.96 10.18
N ASN A 39 12.17 -6.65 10.37
CA ASN A 39 11.43 -5.95 11.42
C ASN A 39 9.94 -5.93 11.11
N HIS A 40 9.16 -6.50 12.00
CA HIS A 40 7.72 -6.60 11.87
C HIS A 40 7.03 -6.42 13.22
N TYR A 41 6.07 -5.51 13.25
CA TYR A 41 5.19 -5.35 14.41
C TYR A 41 3.88 -6.11 14.14
N GLN A 42 3.66 -7.20 14.86
CA GLN A 42 2.41 -7.94 14.77
C GLN A 42 1.39 -7.35 15.74
N GLY A 43 0.58 -6.42 15.26
CA GLY A 43 -0.42 -5.72 16.06
C GLY A 43 -1.13 -4.63 15.26
N PRO A 44 -2.02 -3.87 15.92
CA PRO A 44 -2.70 -2.75 15.28
C PRO A 44 -1.71 -1.60 15.01
N VAL A 45 -1.86 -0.95 13.86
CA VAL A 45 -0.97 0.15 13.45
C VAL A 45 -1.06 1.35 14.39
N GLU A 46 -2.17 1.51 15.07
CA GLU A 46 -2.44 2.57 16.05
C GLU A 46 -1.41 2.60 17.19
N GLU A 47 -0.78 1.48 17.48
CA GLU A 47 0.20 1.36 18.56
C GLU A 47 1.59 1.90 18.17
N ILE A 48 1.90 1.97 16.87
CA ILE A 48 3.24 2.37 16.40
C ILE A 48 3.25 3.54 15.40
N VAL A 49 2.09 3.97 14.91
CA VAL A 49 2.00 5.02 13.87
C VAL A 49 2.50 6.39 14.34
N CYS A 50 2.54 6.63 15.64
CA CYS A 50 3.01 7.89 16.23
C CYS A 50 4.51 7.92 16.57
N GLU A 51 5.27 6.88 16.19
CA GLU A 51 6.73 6.90 16.32
C GLU A 51 7.38 7.77 15.23
N ASP A 52 8.68 8.01 15.31
CA ASP A 52 9.42 8.95 14.44
C ASP A 52 9.69 8.38 13.03
N TRP A 53 8.62 8.16 12.26
CA TRP A 53 8.70 7.68 10.89
C TRP A 53 8.96 8.82 9.89
N ASN A 54 9.94 8.65 8.99
CA ASN A 54 10.17 9.58 7.88
C ASN A 54 9.18 9.35 6.73
N LEU A 55 8.71 8.11 6.58
CA LEU A 55 7.77 7.70 5.53
C LEU A 55 6.82 6.63 6.07
N MET A 56 5.54 6.72 5.71
CA MET A 56 4.61 5.61 5.83
C MET A 56 4.06 5.22 4.46
N ILE A 57 4.10 3.92 4.16
CA ILE A 57 3.38 3.31 3.05
C ILE A 57 2.31 2.42 3.66
N CYS A 58 1.05 2.59 3.29
CA CYS A 58 -0.03 1.84 3.93
C CYS A 58 -0.98 1.19 2.92
N HIS A 59 -1.37 -0.04 3.23
CA HIS A 59 -2.22 -0.91 2.40
C HIS A 59 -3.51 -1.29 3.15
N PRO A 60 -4.40 -0.31 3.46
CA PRO A 60 -5.60 -0.62 4.25
C PRO A 60 -6.49 -1.64 3.53
N PRO A 61 -7.19 -2.52 4.29
CA PRO A 61 -8.07 -3.53 3.71
C PRO A 61 -9.09 -2.95 2.74
N CYS A 62 -9.10 -3.47 1.51
CA CYS A 62 -9.98 -2.99 0.44
C CYS A 62 -11.38 -3.64 0.42
N THR A 63 -11.66 -4.60 1.31
CA THR A 63 -12.88 -5.43 1.31
C THR A 63 -14.17 -4.62 1.30
N HIS A 64 -14.22 -3.51 2.05
CA HIS A 64 -15.40 -2.66 2.16
C HIS A 64 -15.36 -1.42 1.25
N LEU A 65 -14.27 -1.22 0.50
CA LEU A 65 -13.97 0.00 -0.25
C LEU A 65 -13.90 -0.20 -1.76
N ALA A 66 -13.37 -1.35 -2.24
CA ALA A 66 -13.13 -1.60 -3.65
C ALA A 66 -14.42 -1.68 -4.46
N VAL A 67 -14.47 -0.97 -5.60
CA VAL A 67 -15.64 -0.94 -6.50
C VAL A 67 -15.96 -2.31 -7.11
N SER A 68 -15.00 -3.23 -7.17
CA SER A 68 -15.23 -4.61 -7.59
C SER A 68 -16.19 -5.38 -6.66
N GLY A 69 -16.38 -4.89 -5.43
CA GLY A 69 -17.32 -5.41 -4.45
C GLY A 69 -18.62 -4.60 -4.32
N ALA A 70 -18.89 -3.66 -5.23
CA ALA A 70 -19.99 -2.69 -5.12
C ALA A 70 -21.38 -3.33 -4.96
N ARG A 71 -21.61 -4.53 -5.49
CA ARG A 71 -22.87 -5.29 -5.29
C ARG A 71 -23.22 -5.54 -3.81
N HIS A 72 -22.25 -5.45 -2.91
CA HIS A 72 -22.41 -5.66 -1.47
C HIS A 72 -22.43 -4.35 -0.67
N PHE A 73 -22.33 -3.18 -1.32
CA PHE A 73 -22.21 -1.91 -0.62
C PHE A 73 -23.44 -1.57 0.23
N ALA A 74 -24.65 -1.87 -0.24
CA ALA A 74 -25.85 -1.61 0.55
C ALA A 74 -25.81 -2.30 1.93
N ALA A 75 -25.41 -3.58 1.97
CA ALA A 75 -25.25 -4.33 3.21
C ALA A 75 -24.11 -3.76 4.09
N LYS A 76 -22.97 -3.41 3.49
CA LYS A 76 -21.81 -2.85 4.20
C LYS A 76 -22.06 -1.45 4.76
N ILE A 77 -22.90 -0.67 4.10
CA ILE A 77 -23.37 0.62 4.61
C ILE A 77 -24.30 0.39 5.80
N ALA A 78 -25.25 -0.50 5.68
CA ALA A 78 -26.22 -0.81 6.73
C ALA A 78 -25.54 -1.39 8.00
N SER A 79 -24.49 -2.19 7.84
CA SER A 79 -23.71 -2.75 8.96
C SER A 79 -22.70 -1.77 9.57
N GLY A 80 -22.44 -0.60 8.94
CA GLY A 80 -21.41 0.35 9.37
C GLY A 80 -19.97 -0.02 8.97
N GLU A 81 -19.74 -1.21 8.42
CA GLU A 81 -18.39 -1.68 8.04
C GLU A 81 -17.72 -0.79 6.99
N GLN A 82 -18.49 -0.25 6.05
CA GLN A 82 -17.96 0.65 5.03
C GLN A 82 -17.52 1.98 5.65
N GLN A 83 -18.30 2.52 6.60
CA GLN A 83 -17.93 3.76 7.29
C GLN A 83 -16.67 3.55 8.13
N ALA A 84 -16.58 2.47 8.90
CA ALA A 84 -15.40 2.13 9.69
C ALA A 84 -14.13 2.01 8.81
N ALA A 85 -14.26 1.39 7.62
CA ALA A 85 -13.15 1.31 6.68
C ALA A 85 -12.73 2.68 6.11
N LEU A 86 -13.68 3.60 5.85
CA LEU A 86 -13.37 4.97 5.44
C LEU A 86 -12.71 5.77 6.56
N ASP A 87 -13.15 5.59 7.80
CA ASP A 87 -12.57 6.27 8.97
C ASP A 87 -11.14 5.78 9.23
N PHE A 88 -10.87 4.49 9.05
CA PHE A 88 -9.51 3.95 9.11
C PHE A 88 -8.60 4.53 8.01
N VAL A 89 -9.10 4.69 6.78
CA VAL A 89 -8.34 5.35 5.70
C VAL A 89 -8.03 6.81 6.06
N ARG A 90 -8.98 7.56 6.63
CA ARG A 90 -8.73 8.94 7.11
C ARG A 90 -7.67 8.96 8.19
N TYR A 91 -7.80 8.08 9.18
CA TYR A 91 -6.83 7.94 10.25
C TYR A 91 -5.39 7.77 9.73
N LEU A 92 -5.19 6.88 8.74
CA LEU A 92 -3.88 6.67 8.14
C LEU A 92 -3.39 7.89 7.34
N LEU A 93 -4.27 8.54 6.56
CA LEU A 93 -3.89 9.72 5.77
C LEU A 93 -3.59 10.96 6.65
N ASP A 94 -4.20 11.06 7.82
CA ASP A 94 -4.05 12.15 8.78
C ASP A 94 -2.99 11.86 9.85
N ALA A 95 -2.30 10.70 9.75
CA ALA A 95 -1.23 10.35 10.67
C ALA A 95 -0.15 11.44 10.77
N PRO A 96 0.50 11.62 11.95
CA PRO A 96 1.50 12.67 12.20
C PRO A 96 2.84 12.36 11.51
N ILE A 97 2.79 11.83 10.29
CA ILE A 97 3.94 11.49 9.46
C ILE A 97 3.95 12.44 8.26
N GLU A 98 5.10 13.01 7.95
CA GLU A 98 5.21 14.03 6.91
C GLU A 98 4.98 13.47 5.50
N HIS A 99 5.47 12.27 5.22
CA HIS A 99 5.39 11.62 3.91
C HIS A 99 4.56 10.36 3.99
N ILE A 100 3.45 10.31 3.25
CA ILE A 100 2.53 9.14 3.27
C ILE A 100 2.16 8.74 1.85
N ALA A 101 2.18 7.43 1.58
CA ALA A 101 1.61 6.81 0.40
C ALA A 101 0.56 5.76 0.83
N LEU A 102 -0.71 6.00 0.55
CA LEU A 102 -1.76 5.01 0.74
C LEU A 102 -2.06 4.33 -0.59
N GLU A 103 -2.01 3.02 -0.61
CA GLU A 103 -2.30 2.16 -1.76
C GLU A 103 -3.64 1.46 -1.56
N ASN A 104 -4.51 1.50 -2.57
CA ASN A 104 -5.76 0.73 -2.60
C ASN A 104 -6.19 0.50 -4.05
N PRO A 105 -6.91 -0.58 -4.37
CA PRO A 105 -7.55 -0.73 -5.68
C PRO A 105 -8.48 0.45 -6.01
N VAL A 106 -9.00 0.51 -7.22
CA VAL A 106 -10.08 1.46 -7.56
C VAL A 106 -11.21 1.32 -6.55
N SER A 107 -11.44 2.35 -5.77
CA SER A 107 -12.29 2.31 -4.58
C SER A 107 -13.07 3.60 -4.36
N ILE A 108 -14.02 3.56 -3.43
CA ILE A 108 -14.81 4.73 -3.03
C ILE A 108 -14.00 5.78 -2.28
N ILE A 109 -12.76 5.53 -1.92
CA ILE A 109 -11.85 6.52 -1.32
C ILE A 109 -11.81 7.78 -2.20
N SER A 110 -11.72 7.60 -3.54
CA SER A 110 -11.67 8.72 -4.49
C SER A 110 -12.93 9.60 -4.50
N THR A 111 -14.07 9.09 -4.08
CA THR A 111 -15.33 9.83 -4.06
C THR A 111 -15.75 10.28 -2.67
N LYS A 112 -15.29 9.60 -1.63
CA LYS A 112 -15.72 9.82 -0.24
C LYS A 112 -14.69 10.58 0.61
N ILE A 113 -13.41 10.56 0.21
CA ILE A 113 -12.32 11.23 0.93
C ILE A 113 -11.65 12.25 0.01
N ARG A 114 -10.83 11.80 -0.94
CA ARG A 114 -10.21 12.65 -1.97
C ARG A 114 -9.79 11.82 -3.18
N LYS A 115 -9.66 12.45 -4.35
CA LYS A 115 -9.19 11.80 -5.57
C LYS A 115 -7.80 11.18 -5.35
N ALA A 116 -7.56 10.02 -5.96
CA ALA A 116 -6.22 9.44 -6.01
C ALA A 116 -5.25 10.41 -6.70
N SER A 117 -4.03 10.49 -6.18
CA SER A 117 -2.95 11.29 -6.79
C SER A 117 -2.54 10.71 -8.13
N GLN A 118 -2.51 9.37 -8.24
CA GLN A 118 -2.29 8.66 -9.50
C GLN A 118 -2.88 7.24 -9.45
N TYR A 119 -2.94 6.61 -10.62
CA TYR A 119 -3.19 5.17 -10.77
C TYR A 119 -2.00 4.55 -11.47
N ILE A 120 -1.54 3.40 -10.95
CA ILE A 120 -0.44 2.62 -11.48
C ILE A 120 -0.90 1.21 -11.90
N GLN A 121 -0.08 0.55 -12.70
CA GLN A 121 -0.32 -0.80 -13.17
C GLN A 121 0.95 -1.67 -13.03
N PRO A 122 0.82 -2.97 -12.74
CA PRO A 122 1.98 -3.87 -12.65
C PRO A 122 2.83 -3.90 -13.92
N TYR A 123 2.23 -3.75 -15.12
CA TYR A 123 2.98 -3.75 -16.38
C TYR A 123 3.90 -2.53 -16.57
N GLU A 124 3.71 -1.47 -15.79
CA GLU A 124 4.60 -0.32 -15.73
C GLU A 124 5.87 -0.62 -14.93
N HIS A 125 5.87 -1.71 -14.17
CA HIS A 125 6.89 -2.09 -13.20
C HIS A 125 7.33 -3.56 -13.32
N GLY A 126 7.43 -4.09 -14.54
CA GLY A 126 8.05 -5.39 -14.82
C GLY A 126 7.14 -6.62 -14.76
N HIS A 127 5.82 -6.45 -14.60
CA HIS A 127 4.88 -7.56 -14.50
C HIS A 127 3.80 -7.44 -15.58
N GLY A 128 3.75 -8.36 -16.55
CA GLY A 128 2.80 -8.36 -17.67
C GLY A 128 1.32 -8.55 -17.27
N GLU A 129 0.91 -7.96 -16.18
CA GLU A 129 -0.41 -8.13 -15.56
C GLU A 129 -1.13 -6.79 -15.37
N THR A 130 -2.44 -6.86 -15.21
CA THR A 130 -3.28 -5.70 -14.87
C THR A 130 -3.84 -5.83 -13.45
N LYS A 131 -3.59 -4.81 -12.65
CA LYS A 131 -4.22 -4.58 -11.34
C LYS A 131 -4.19 -3.07 -11.10
N LYS A 132 -5.19 -2.35 -11.63
CA LYS A 132 -5.24 -0.89 -11.48
C LYS A 132 -5.32 -0.51 -10.02
N THR A 133 -4.27 0.15 -9.55
CA THR A 133 -4.05 0.51 -8.15
C THR A 133 -3.95 2.02 -8.02
N GLY A 134 -4.73 2.59 -7.10
CA GLY A 134 -4.67 4.02 -6.76
C GLY A 134 -3.65 4.30 -5.68
N LEU A 135 -2.98 5.43 -5.80
CA LEU A 135 -2.08 5.99 -4.80
C LEU A 135 -2.62 7.34 -4.32
N TRP A 136 -2.76 7.49 -3.00
CA TRP A 136 -3.09 8.76 -2.33
C TRP A 136 -1.84 9.22 -1.59
N LEU A 137 -1.17 10.23 -2.17
CA LEU A 137 0.13 10.68 -1.72
C LEU A 137 0.02 11.95 -0.85
N LYS A 138 0.85 12.04 0.19
CA LYS A 138 1.11 13.24 0.99
C LYS A 138 2.60 13.53 0.91
N ASN A 139 2.99 14.68 0.36
CA ASN A 139 4.36 15.17 0.20
C ASN A 139 5.33 14.17 -0.48
N LEU A 140 4.83 13.42 -1.44
CA LEU A 140 5.63 12.48 -2.25
C LEU A 140 5.42 12.76 -3.74
N PRO A 141 6.46 12.59 -4.57
CA PRO A 141 6.31 12.67 -6.01
C PRO A 141 5.51 11.49 -6.57
N LEU A 142 4.94 11.66 -7.76
CA LEU A 142 4.30 10.56 -8.48
C LEU A 142 5.34 9.48 -8.85
N LEU A 143 4.94 8.21 -8.82
CA LEU A 143 5.79 7.14 -9.34
C LEU A 143 5.85 7.19 -10.86
N VAL A 144 7.05 7.05 -11.38
CA VAL A 144 7.32 6.92 -12.82
C VAL A 144 7.45 5.43 -13.17
N PRO A 145 6.94 4.96 -14.32
CA PRO A 145 7.18 3.60 -14.77
C PRO A 145 8.67 3.24 -14.76
N SER A 146 9.03 2.18 -14.03
CA SER A 146 10.43 1.78 -13.82
C SER A 146 10.90 0.70 -14.79
N ASN A 147 9.99 -0.18 -15.24
CA ASN A 147 10.29 -1.28 -16.16
C ASN A 147 9.03 -1.66 -16.97
N PRO A 148 8.58 -0.83 -17.90
CA PRO A 148 7.40 -1.13 -18.70
C PRO A 148 7.61 -2.40 -19.55
N VAL A 149 6.67 -3.33 -19.45
CA VAL A 149 6.69 -4.60 -20.21
C VAL A 149 5.40 -4.78 -20.98
N GLU A 150 5.46 -5.64 -22.01
CA GLU A 150 4.28 -6.12 -22.73
C GLU A 150 3.49 -7.12 -21.87
N GLY A 151 2.26 -7.39 -22.28
CA GLY A 151 1.33 -8.25 -21.55
C GLY A 151 0.32 -7.41 -20.75
N ARG A 152 -0.86 -7.97 -20.62
CA ARG A 152 -2.01 -7.31 -19.93
C ARG A 152 -2.92 -8.38 -19.33
N GLU A 153 -2.34 -9.40 -18.72
CA GLU A 153 -3.12 -10.50 -18.15
C GLU A 153 -3.88 -10.05 -16.91
N ALA A 154 -5.18 -10.29 -16.88
CA ALA A 154 -6.03 -9.98 -15.73
C ALA A 154 -5.99 -11.10 -14.67
N LYS A 155 -4.80 -11.52 -14.25
CA LYS A 155 -4.55 -12.69 -13.40
C LYS A 155 -5.25 -12.59 -12.05
N VAL A 156 -5.14 -11.43 -11.38
CA VAL A 156 -5.77 -11.18 -10.08
C VAL A 156 -7.30 -11.32 -10.15
N HIS A 157 -7.93 -10.90 -11.25
CA HIS A 157 -9.38 -11.03 -11.44
C HIS A 157 -9.81 -12.47 -11.74
N LYS A 158 -8.99 -13.22 -12.45
CA LYS A 158 -9.25 -14.62 -12.85
C LYS A 158 -8.85 -15.64 -11.78
N MET A 159 -8.24 -15.21 -10.69
CA MET A 159 -7.80 -16.11 -9.63
C MET A 159 -8.97 -16.91 -9.06
N PRO A 160 -8.88 -18.27 -9.02
CA PRO A 160 -9.95 -19.12 -8.55
C PRO A 160 -10.29 -18.85 -7.08
N PRO A 161 -11.52 -19.18 -6.64
CA PRO A 161 -11.87 -19.18 -5.23
C PRO A 161 -10.98 -20.12 -4.42
N GLY A 162 -10.63 -19.72 -3.21
CA GLY A 162 -9.82 -20.53 -2.30
C GLY A 162 -9.47 -19.76 -1.02
N PRO A 163 -9.04 -20.46 0.03
CA PRO A 163 -8.78 -19.88 1.35
C PRO A 163 -7.69 -18.79 1.28
N ASP A 164 -6.67 -18.95 0.44
CA ASP A 164 -5.56 -18.01 0.30
C ASP A 164 -5.73 -16.97 -0.81
N ARG A 165 -6.90 -16.96 -1.50
CA ARG A 165 -7.17 -16.04 -2.60
C ARG A 165 -7.00 -14.58 -2.18
N TRP A 166 -7.49 -14.21 -1.02
CA TRP A 166 -7.38 -12.85 -0.50
C TRP A 166 -5.93 -12.46 -0.23
N LYS A 167 -5.13 -13.36 0.35
CA LYS A 167 -3.68 -13.17 0.58
C LYS A 167 -2.94 -12.94 -0.74
N ASN A 168 -3.14 -13.81 -1.73
CA ASN A 168 -2.48 -13.73 -3.02
C ASN A 168 -2.84 -12.44 -3.78
N ARG A 169 -4.05 -11.91 -3.58
CA ARG A 169 -4.51 -10.66 -4.19
C ARG A 169 -4.02 -9.40 -3.49
N SER A 170 -3.74 -9.47 -2.19
CA SER A 170 -3.32 -8.31 -1.39
C SER A 170 -1.84 -7.99 -1.52
N ARG A 171 -0.99 -8.98 -1.83
CA ARG A 171 0.45 -8.73 -1.96
C ARG A 171 0.75 -7.68 -3.03
N THR A 172 1.65 -6.75 -2.68
CA THR A 172 2.20 -5.79 -3.63
C THR A 172 3.12 -6.51 -4.63
N TYR A 173 3.09 -6.11 -5.89
CA TYR A 173 4.03 -6.62 -6.90
C TYR A 173 5.46 -6.16 -6.58
N GLU A 174 6.42 -7.05 -6.73
CA GLU A 174 7.83 -6.77 -6.39
C GLU A 174 8.39 -5.57 -7.15
N GLY A 175 8.07 -5.44 -8.44
CA GLY A 175 8.50 -4.28 -9.23
C GLY A 175 7.89 -2.95 -8.76
N ILE A 176 6.67 -2.97 -8.22
CA ILE A 176 6.05 -1.78 -7.61
C ILE A 176 6.74 -1.47 -6.28
N ALA A 177 6.98 -2.47 -5.43
CA ALA A 177 7.70 -2.31 -4.17
C ALA A 177 9.10 -1.74 -4.38
N GLN A 178 9.82 -2.25 -5.39
CA GLN A 178 11.13 -1.74 -5.77
C GLN A 178 11.07 -0.30 -6.30
N ALA A 179 10.08 0.03 -7.14
CA ALA A 179 9.90 1.39 -7.64
C ALA A 179 9.62 2.39 -6.51
N MET A 180 8.80 2.01 -5.52
CA MET A 180 8.56 2.81 -4.31
C MET A 180 9.87 3.07 -3.54
N ALA A 181 10.65 2.01 -3.30
CA ALA A 181 11.91 2.13 -2.57
C ALA A 181 12.95 2.97 -3.35
N ASP A 182 13.08 2.76 -4.65
CA ASP A 182 14.06 3.49 -5.46
C ASP A 182 13.70 4.96 -5.63
N GLN A 183 12.45 5.27 -5.95
CA GLN A 183 12.06 6.64 -6.30
C GLN A 183 11.76 7.48 -5.06
N TRP A 184 10.93 7.00 -4.13
CA TRP A 184 10.65 7.73 -2.90
C TRP A 184 11.83 7.67 -1.92
N GLY A 185 12.58 6.54 -1.89
CA GLY A 185 13.80 6.45 -1.10
C GLY A 185 14.84 7.48 -1.55
N ALA A 186 15.14 7.56 -2.86
CA ALA A 186 16.07 8.55 -3.37
C ALA A 186 15.61 10.00 -3.13
N TYR A 187 14.32 10.28 -3.35
CA TYR A 187 13.73 11.60 -3.10
C TYR A 187 13.91 12.04 -1.64
N LEU A 188 13.63 11.15 -0.70
CA LEU A 188 13.73 11.48 0.73
C LEU A 188 15.18 11.51 1.22
N GLU A 189 16.07 10.66 0.70
CA GLU A 189 17.50 10.72 0.99
C GLU A 189 18.09 12.06 0.56
N GLU A 190 17.73 12.56 -0.63
CA GLU A 190 18.13 13.90 -1.09
C GLU A 190 17.54 15.00 -0.20
N LEU A 191 16.24 14.91 0.15
CA LEU A 191 15.54 15.89 0.97
C LEU A 191 16.15 15.99 2.39
N TYR A 192 16.55 14.87 2.97
CA TYR A 192 17.14 14.82 4.32
C TYR A 192 18.68 14.90 4.34
N GLY A 193 19.32 14.92 3.17
CA GLY A 193 20.78 15.07 3.04
C GLY A 193 21.58 13.86 3.55
N VAL A 194 21.08 12.63 3.30
CA VAL A 194 21.71 11.38 3.75
C VAL A 194 21.99 10.44 2.59
#